data_853c77761f9fd2656d3f37aa12d55144
#
_entry.id   853c77761f9fd2656d3f37aa12d55144
#
_cell.length_a   1.000
_cell.length_b   1.000
_cell.length_c   1.000
_cell.angle_alpha   90.00
_cell.angle_beta   90.00
_cell.angle_gamma   90.00
#
_symmetry.space_group_name_H-M   'P 1'
#
loop_
_entity.id
_entity.type
_entity.pdbx_description
1 polymer ?
#
loop_
_entity_poly.entity_id
_entity_poly.type
_entity_poly.pdbx_seq_one_letter_code
_entity_poly.pdbx_strand_id
1 'polypeptide(L)'
;MTTIGLVMIVRNESRSLEKCLSLAEKLVDGIYITDTGSTDNTIKIAQEYNAHISEFEWCNDFSAARNFALEQSPCDWNLILDADEYLVSGKRADIQRFVDSGRHVGAIERHDSYREANGEISQSCVFTTRLVPKGTFMMGKYTNRL
;
A
#
# COMPACT_ATOMS: atom_id res chain seq x y z
N MET A 1 -1.65 -18.76 12.78
CA MET A 1 -1.45 -18.44 11.34
C MET A 1 -0.88 -17.04 11.22
N THR A 2 0.08 -16.85 10.37
CA THR A 2 0.70 -15.55 10.11
C THR A 2 -0.33 -14.55 9.54
N THR A 3 -0.50 -13.40 10.17
CA THR A 3 -1.46 -12.39 9.76
C THR A 3 -0.83 -11.38 8.79
N ILE A 4 -1.63 -10.88 7.86
CA ILE A 4 -1.20 -9.94 6.82
C ILE A 4 -2.10 -8.71 6.86
N GLY A 5 -1.51 -7.54 7.08
CA GLY A 5 -2.19 -6.25 7.02
C GLY A 5 -1.94 -5.54 5.69
N LEU A 6 -2.93 -4.83 5.18
CA LEU A 6 -2.74 -3.82 4.15
C LEU A 6 -2.44 -2.49 4.82
N VAL A 7 -1.31 -1.87 4.49
CA VAL A 7 -0.89 -0.59 5.06
C VAL A 7 -0.79 0.46 3.94
N MET A 8 -1.47 1.57 4.12
CA MET A 8 -1.55 2.64 3.13
C MET A 8 -1.38 4.01 3.77
N ILE A 9 -0.79 4.93 3.02
CA ILE A 9 -0.83 6.37 3.28
C ILE A 9 -1.69 6.98 2.19
N VAL A 10 -2.65 7.82 2.56
CA VAL A 10 -3.57 8.42 1.60
C VAL A 10 -3.71 9.93 1.82
N ARG A 11 -3.97 10.65 0.74
CA ARG A 11 -4.42 12.03 0.74
C ARG A 11 -5.17 12.32 -0.55
N ASN A 12 -6.48 12.62 -0.43
CA ASN A 12 -7.34 12.96 -1.57
C ASN A 12 -7.30 11.91 -2.70
N GLU A 13 -7.51 10.64 -2.34
CA GLU A 13 -7.44 9.49 -3.24
C GLU A 13 -8.83 8.90 -3.57
N SER A 14 -9.89 9.71 -3.50
CA SER A 14 -11.27 9.24 -3.69
C SER A 14 -11.53 8.61 -5.07
N ARG A 15 -10.73 8.94 -6.08
CA ARG A 15 -10.88 8.39 -7.44
C ARG A 15 -10.40 6.95 -7.59
N SER A 16 -9.41 6.55 -6.79
CA SER A 16 -8.70 5.28 -6.96
C SER A 16 -8.83 4.32 -5.78
N LEU A 17 -9.08 4.84 -4.57
CA LEU A 17 -9.03 4.07 -3.34
C LEU A 17 -10.02 2.89 -3.33
N GLU A 18 -11.24 3.10 -3.78
CA GLU A 18 -12.27 2.04 -3.80
C GLU A 18 -11.81 0.84 -4.63
N LYS A 19 -11.30 1.09 -5.83
CA LYS A 19 -10.79 0.02 -6.70
C LYS A 19 -9.59 -0.70 -6.08
N CYS A 20 -8.67 0.04 -5.49
CA CYS A 20 -7.52 -0.54 -4.78
C CYS A 20 -7.99 -1.46 -3.65
N LEU A 21 -8.88 -0.99 -2.78
CA LEU A 21 -9.38 -1.76 -1.65
C LEU A 21 -10.20 -2.97 -2.07
N SER A 22 -11.05 -2.85 -3.09
CA SER A 22 -11.87 -3.96 -3.60
C SER A 22 -11.04 -5.13 -4.11
N LEU A 23 -9.86 -4.85 -4.66
CA LEU A 23 -8.93 -5.88 -5.15
C LEU A 23 -8.07 -6.47 -4.04
N ALA A 24 -7.74 -5.70 -3.01
CA ALA A 24 -6.82 -6.10 -1.96
C ALA A 24 -7.49 -6.74 -0.73
N GLU A 25 -8.74 -6.40 -0.43
CA GLU A 25 -9.40 -6.79 0.83
C GLU A 25 -9.42 -8.30 1.10
N LYS A 26 -9.61 -9.11 0.07
CA LYS A 26 -9.61 -10.58 0.18
C LYS A 26 -8.23 -11.22 0.35
N LEU A 27 -7.17 -10.43 0.21
CA LEU A 27 -5.79 -10.91 0.31
C LEU A 27 -5.19 -10.66 1.69
N VAL A 28 -5.85 -9.88 2.54
CA VAL A 28 -5.34 -9.41 3.84
C VAL A 28 -6.32 -9.69 4.98
N ASP A 29 -5.80 -9.67 6.20
CA ASP A 29 -6.60 -9.88 7.42
C ASP A 29 -7.12 -8.57 8.00
N GLY A 30 -6.49 -7.46 7.69
CA GLY A 30 -6.89 -6.12 8.14
C GLY A 30 -6.40 -5.04 7.22
N ILE A 31 -7.06 -3.88 7.24
CA ILE A 31 -6.73 -2.71 6.43
C ILE A 31 -6.42 -1.55 7.39
N TYR A 32 -5.25 -0.95 7.23
CA TYR A 32 -4.72 0.11 8.08
C TYR A 32 -4.34 1.30 7.20
N ILE A 33 -5.12 2.36 7.28
CA ILE A 33 -4.96 3.55 6.44
C ILE A 33 -4.56 4.73 7.29
N THR A 34 -3.47 5.37 6.92
CA THR A 34 -3.02 6.63 7.52
C THR A 34 -3.36 7.78 6.58
N ASP A 35 -4.22 8.66 7.05
CA ASP A 35 -4.63 9.85 6.32
C ASP A 35 -3.71 11.03 6.64
N THR A 36 -3.25 11.73 5.62
CA THR A 36 -2.35 12.89 5.77
C THR A 36 -3.02 14.22 5.45
N GLY A 37 -4.34 14.28 5.55
CA GLY A 37 -5.10 15.52 5.42
C GLY A 37 -6.06 15.53 4.22
N SER A 38 -6.81 14.44 4.00
CA SER A 38 -7.82 14.39 2.95
C SER A 38 -8.98 15.34 3.23
N THR A 39 -9.47 15.98 2.18
CA THR A 39 -10.62 16.88 2.18
C THR A 39 -11.78 16.39 1.31
N ASP A 40 -11.59 15.29 0.60
CA ASP A 40 -12.58 14.62 -0.24
C ASP A 40 -13.23 13.41 0.48
N ASN A 41 -13.82 12.48 -0.26
CA ASN A 41 -14.48 11.29 0.27
C ASN A 41 -13.51 10.14 0.62
N THR A 42 -12.21 10.35 0.64
CA THR A 42 -11.21 9.30 0.89
C THR A 42 -11.47 8.54 2.19
N ILE A 43 -11.67 9.25 3.30
CA ILE A 43 -11.92 8.64 4.61
C ILE A 43 -13.24 7.87 4.62
N LYS A 44 -14.29 8.41 3.98
CA LYS A 44 -15.58 7.72 3.88
C LYS A 44 -15.48 6.40 3.14
N ILE A 45 -14.74 6.38 2.02
CA ILE A 45 -14.49 5.15 1.26
C ILE A 45 -13.73 4.14 2.12
N ALA A 46 -12.68 4.57 2.82
CA ALA A 46 -11.92 3.70 3.72
C ALA A 46 -12.80 3.08 4.81
N GLN A 47 -13.75 3.83 5.38
CA GLN A 47 -14.69 3.35 6.39
C GLN A 47 -15.62 2.25 5.85
N GLU A 48 -16.03 2.33 4.58
CA GLU A 48 -16.87 1.33 3.93
C GLU A 48 -16.18 -0.04 3.82
N TYR A 49 -14.85 -0.07 3.82
CA TYR A 49 -14.02 -1.29 3.83
C TYR A 49 -13.56 -1.71 5.24
N ASN A 50 -14.15 -1.15 6.28
CA ASN A 50 -13.79 -1.41 7.68
C ASN A 50 -12.30 -1.17 7.98
N ALA A 51 -11.69 -0.20 7.31
CA ALA A 51 -10.31 0.16 7.55
C ALA A 51 -10.12 0.80 8.93
N HIS A 52 -9.00 0.47 9.58
CA HIS A 52 -8.52 1.19 10.74
C HIS A 52 -7.84 2.46 10.26
N ILE A 53 -8.39 3.62 10.61
CA ILE A 53 -7.93 4.91 10.13
C ILE A 53 -7.15 5.62 11.23
N SER A 54 -5.95 6.09 10.90
CA SER A 54 -5.13 6.96 11.72
C SER A 54 -4.84 8.25 10.95
N GLU A 55 -4.49 9.30 11.69
CA GLU A 55 -4.14 10.59 11.12
C GLU A 55 -2.65 10.87 11.34
N PHE A 56 -2.00 11.42 10.33
CA PHE A 56 -0.60 11.85 10.40
C PHE A 56 -0.46 13.22 9.76
N GLU A 57 0.02 14.19 10.52
CA GLU A 57 0.28 15.53 9.99
C GLU A 57 1.46 15.49 9.03
N TRP A 58 1.23 15.91 7.79
CA TRP A 58 2.25 15.87 6.75
C TRP A 58 3.44 16.78 7.08
N CYS A 59 4.63 16.20 7.11
CA CYS A 59 5.88 16.88 7.46
C CYS A 59 6.93 16.88 6.34
N ASN A 60 6.53 16.71 5.09
CA ASN A 60 7.41 16.60 3.92
C ASN A 60 8.44 15.45 4.00
N ASP A 61 8.07 14.38 4.70
CA ASP A 61 8.90 13.18 4.86
C ASP A 61 8.03 11.93 4.69
N PHE A 62 8.12 11.30 3.53
CA PHE A 62 7.38 10.06 3.23
C PHE A 62 7.81 8.90 4.12
N SER A 63 9.08 8.82 4.49
CA SER A 63 9.56 7.76 5.37
C SER A 63 8.95 7.87 6.76
N ALA A 64 8.82 9.08 7.30
CA ALA A 64 8.18 9.31 8.59
C ALA A 64 6.71 8.88 8.55
N ALA A 65 5.97 9.27 7.53
CA ALA A 65 4.57 8.89 7.36
C ALA A 65 4.43 7.37 7.16
N ARG A 66 5.31 6.76 6.37
CA ARG A 66 5.30 5.31 6.12
C ARG A 66 5.60 4.53 7.40
N ASN A 67 6.58 4.94 8.18
CA ASN A 67 6.92 4.29 9.43
C ASN A 67 5.79 4.41 10.45
N PHE A 68 5.17 5.57 10.56
CA PHE A 68 3.97 5.75 11.38
C PHE A 68 2.85 4.80 10.94
N ALA A 69 2.57 4.72 9.64
CA ALA A 69 1.53 3.84 9.10
C ALA A 69 1.81 2.36 9.40
N LEU A 70 3.06 1.91 9.25
CA LEU A 70 3.46 0.54 9.56
C LEU A 70 3.27 0.19 11.05
N GLU A 71 3.51 1.13 11.94
CA GLU A 71 3.31 0.95 13.39
C GLU A 71 1.84 0.78 13.77
N GLN A 72 0.89 1.27 12.96
CA GLN A 72 -0.54 1.13 13.21
C GLN A 72 -1.06 -0.29 12.97
N SER A 73 -0.35 -1.10 12.21
CA SER A 73 -0.75 -2.48 11.93
C SER A 73 -0.23 -3.45 12.99
N PRO A 74 -1.11 -4.23 13.64
CA PRO A 74 -0.70 -5.28 14.57
C PRO A 74 -0.28 -6.57 13.87
N CYS A 75 -0.47 -6.67 12.54
CA CYS A 75 -0.24 -7.89 11.78
C CYS A 75 1.23 -8.29 11.73
N ASP A 76 1.50 -9.58 11.54
CA ASP A 76 2.85 -10.13 11.46
C ASP A 76 3.59 -9.67 10.21
N TRP A 77 2.84 -9.49 9.12
CA TRP A 77 3.33 -8.98 7.85
C TRP A 77 2.43 -7.88 7.32
N ASN A 78 3.00 -6.99 6.53
CA ASN A 78 2.31 -5.86 5.94
C ASN A 78 2.54 -5.79 4.43
N LEU A 79 1.43 -5.72 3.69
CA LEU A 79 1.40 -5.40 2.28
C LEU A 79 1.26 -3.87 2.16
N ILE A 80 2.21 -3.23 1.50
CA ILE A 80 2.23 -1.78 1.31
C ILE A 80 1.74 -1.48 -0.10
N LEU A 81 0.66 -0.71 -0.22
CA LEU A 81 0.16 -0.23 -1.50
C LEU A 81 -0.10 1.27 -1.44
N ASP A 82 0.09 1.93 -2.57
CA ASP A 82 -0.45 3.27 -2.81
C ASP A 82 -1.88 3.14 -3.36
N ALA A 83 -2.73 4.15 -3.14
CA ALA A 83 -4.15 4.08 -3.47
C ALA A 83 -4.43 3.95 -4.98
N ASP A 84 -3.49 4.31 -5.82
CA ASP A 84 -3.54 4.19 -7.29
C ASP A 84 -2.86 2.91 -7.81
N GLU A 85 -2.45 2.01 -6.93
CA GLU A 85 -1.91 0.70 -7.28
C GLU A 85 -3.00 -0.36 -7.16
N TYR A 86 -3.17 -1.17 -8.20
CA TYR A 86 -4.23 -2.18 -8.29
C TYR A 86 -3.63 -3.58 -8.42
N LEU A 87 -4.02 -4.48 -7.51
CA LEU A 87 -3.63 -5.89 -7.59
C LEU A 87 -4.47 -6.59 -8.65
N VAL A 88 -3.86 -6.94 -9.76
CA VAL A 88 -4.54 -7.55 -10.92
C VAL A 88 -4.38 -9.07 -10.97
N SER A 89 -3.49 -9.63 -10.19
CA SER A 89 -3.25 -11.07 -10.08
C SER A 89 -2.71 -11.45 -8.71
N GLY A 90 -2.69 -12.73 -8.42
CA GLY A 90 -2.23 -13.28 -7.13
C GLY A 90 -3.38 -13.80 -6.29
N LYS A 91 -3.07 -14.76 -5.44
CA LYS A 91 -4.01 -15.41 -4.53
C LYS A 91 -3.52 -15.27 -3.10
N ARG A 92 -4.47 -15.22 -2.16
CA ARG A 92 -4.14 -15.24 -0.73
C ARG A 92 -3.19 -16.37 -0.36
N ALA A 93 -3.41 -17.57 -0.92
CA ALA A 93 -2.58 -18.73 -0.64
C ALA A 93 -1.11 -18.54 -1.05
N ASP A 94 -0.85 -17.79 -2.13
CA ASP A 94 0.52 -17.52 -2.59
C ASP A 94 1.24 -16.57 -1.64
N ILE A 95 0.55 -15.53 -1.18
CA ILE A 95 1.08 -14.59 -0.18
C ILE A 95 1.34 -15.33 1.13
N GLN A 96 0.38 -16.16 1.59
CA GLN A 96 0.51 -16.92 2.83
C GLN A 96 1.72 -17.85 2.77
N ARG A 97 1.89 -18.57 1.69
CA ARG A 97 3.04 -19.46 1.49
C ARG A 97 4.37 -18.70 1.52
N PHE A 98 4.38 -17.50 0.94
CA PHE A 98 5.55 -16.64 0.96
C PHE A 98 5.91 -16.20 2.38
N VAL A 99 4.95 -15.65 3.13
CA VAL A 99 5.21 -15.14 4.50
C VAL A 99 5.56 -16.26 5.47
N ASP A 100 5.04 -17.47 5.27
CA ASP A 100 5.35 -18.64 6.09
C ASP A 100 6.70 -19.27 5.73
N SER A 101 7.34 -18.88 4.63
CA SER A 101 8.62 -19.43 4.17
C SER A 101 9.85 -18.93 4.94
N GLY A 102 9.69 -17.98 5.86
CA GLY A 102 10.78 -17.40 6.65
C GLY A 102 11.65 -16.41 5.87
N ARG A 103 11.18 -15.91 4.73
CA ARG A 103 11.88 -14.87 3.94
C ARG A 103 11.79 -13.51 4.63
N HIS A 104 12.71 -12.60 4.30
CA HIS A 104 12.81 -11.32 4.99
C HIS A 104 11.90 -10.24 4.42
N VAL A 105 11.75 -10.17 3.11
CA VAL A 105 10.87 -9.21 2.41
C VAL A 105 10.38 -9.79 1.09
N GLY A 106 9.22 -9.32 0.64
CA GLY A 106 8.63 -9.72 -0.63
C GLY A 106 8.60 -8.57 -1.63
N ALA A 107 9.03 -8.85 -2.86
CA ALA A 107 8.85 -7.94 -3.97
C ALA A 107 7.62 -8.34 -4.78
N ILE A 108 6.86 -7.33 -5.19
CA ILE A 108 5.71 -7.49 -6.08
C ILE A 108 6.09 -6.92 -7.45
N GLU A 109 5.73 -7.64 -8.48
CA GLU A 109 5.88 -7.19 -9.85
C GLU A 109 4.88 -6.05 -10.11
N ARG A 110 5.41 -4.87 -10.47
CA ARG A 110 4.62 -3.69 -10.76
C ARG A 110 4.70 -3.36 -12.25
N HIS A 111 3.54 -3.26 -12.87
CA HIS A 111 3.39 -2.86 -14.25
C HIS A 111 2.94 -1.40 -14.31
N ASP A 112 3.78 -0.55 -14.86
CA ASP A 112 3.49 0.87 -15.06
C ASP A 112 3.18 1.12 -16.55
N SER A 113 2.08 1.82 -16.82
CA SER A 113 1.73 2.29 -18.16
C SER A 113 1.83 3.80 -18.21
N TYR A 114 2.52 4.34 -19.18
CA TYR A 114 2.68 5.77 -19.39
C TYR A 114 2.55 6.16 -20.85
N ARG A 115 2.13 7.38 -21.07
CA ARG A 115 1.98 7.93 -22.42
C ARG A 115 3.25 8.65 -22.84
N GLU A 116 3.83 8.23 -23.95
CA GLU A 116 4.97 8.89 -24.58
C GLU A 116 4.58 10.24 -25.19
N ALA A 117 5.56 11.10 -25.46
CA ALA A 117 5.36 12.38 -26.10
C ALA A 117 4.71 12.28 -27.50
N ASN A 118 4.90 11.17 -28.20
CA ASN A 118 4.29 10.86 -29.50
C ASN A 118 2.85 10.31 -29.39
N GLY A 119 2.31 10.16 -28.16
CA GLY A 119 0.97 9.66 -27.89
C GLY A 119 0.86 8.12 -27.76
N GLU A 120 1.94 7.39 -28.00
CA GLU A 120 1.98 5.94 -27.78
C GLU A 120 1.96 5.61 -26.30
N ILE A 121 1.43 4.41 -25.97
CA ILE A 121 1.43 3.89 -24.60
C ILE A 121 2.59 2.91 -24.47
N SER A 122 3.52 3.25 -23.58
CA SER A 122 4.61 2.37 -23.19
C SER A 122 4.31 1.73 -21.85
N GLN A 123 4.88 0.53 -21.66
CA GLN A 123 4.76 -0.20 -20.41
C GLN A 123 6.14 -0.54 -19.86
N SER A 124 6.28 -0.46 -18.57
CA SER A 124 7.46 -0.95 -17.85
C SER A 124 7.05 -1.93 -16.77
N CYS A 125 7.97 -2.83 -16.44
CA CYS A 125 7.79 -3.79 -15.38
C CYS A 125 8.97 -3.68 -14.42
N VAL A 126 8.69 -3.49 -13.15
CA VAL A 126 9.69 -3.41 -12.09
C VAL A 126 9.26 -4.23 -10.89
N PHE A 127 10.24 -4.79 -10.17
CA PHE A 127 9.98 -5.42 -8.89
C PHE A 127 10.14 -4.38 -7.77
N THR A 128 9.12 -4.23 -6.96
CA THR A 128 9.12 -3.28 -5.84
C THR A 128 8.84 -4.02 -4.54
N THR A 129 9.65 -3.76 -3.51
CA THR A 129 9.41 -4.32 -2.18
C THR A 129 8.11 -3.76 -1.62
N ARG A 130 7.12 -4.63 -1.44
CA ARG A 130 5.78 -4.26 -0.96
C ARG A 130 5.28 -5.12 0.18
N LEU A 131 5.91 -6.25 0.44
CA LEU A 131 5.52 -7.18 1.50
C LEU A 131 6.66 -7.26 2.51
N VAL A 132 6.40 -6.76 3.72
CA VAL A 132 7.43 -6.59 4.77
C VAL A 132 6.95 -7.15 6.11
N PRO A 133 7.85 -7.74 6.92
CA PRO A 133 7.50 -8.21 8.25
C PRO A 133 7.25 -7.04 9.21
N LYS A 134 6.52 -7.32 10.29
CA LYS A 134 6.35 -6.40 11.40
C LYS A 134 7.69 -5.92 11.93
N GLY A 135 7.78 -4.64 12.27
CA GLY A 135 9.01 -4.03 12.76
C GLY A 135 9.94 -3.50 11.65
N THR A 136 9.54 -3.64 10.38
CA THR A 136 10.27 -3.01 9.27
C THR A 136 10.23 -1.50 9.38
N PHE A 137 11.38 -0.88 9.19
CA PHE A 137 11.56 0.57 9.26
C PHE A 137 12.11 1.08 7.93
N MET A 138 11.49 2.12 7.38
CA MET A 138 11.93 2.76 6.15
C MET A 138 12.96 3.84 6.47
N MET A 139 14.08 3.86 5.74
CA MET A 139 15.13 4.86 5.87
C MET A 139 15.20 5.73 4.61
N GLY A 140 15.52 7.02 4.81
CA GLY A 140 15.75 7.97 3.73
C GLY A 140 14.53 8.85 3.42
N LYS A 141 14.82 10.03 2.87
CA LYS A 141 13.78 10.95 2.38
C LYS A 141 13.46 10.59 0.94
N TYR A 142 12.31 9.99 0.71
CA TYR A 142 11.78 9.86 -0.65
C TYR A 142 11.16 11.20 -1.02
N THR A 143 11.84 11.96 -1.85
CA THR A 143 11.23 13.09 -2.55
C THR A 143 10.59 12.53 -3.82
N ASN A 144 9.26 12.47 -3.89
CA ASN A 144 8.60 12.37 -5.17
C ASN A 144 9.00 13.61 -5.97
N ARG A 145 9.84 13.42 -6.97
CA ARG A 145 9.94 14.40 -8.04
C ARG A 145 8.69 14.19 -8.91
N LEU A 146 7.75 15.10 -8.74
CA LEU A 146 6.71 15.33 -9.72
C LEU A 146 7.36 15.83 -11.01
#